data_f4ed2768acdb9b95fea66c200136ec62
#
_entry.id   f4ed2768acdb9b95fea66c200136ec62
#
_cell.length_a   1.000
_cell.length_b   1.000
_cell.length_c   1.000
_cell.angle_alpha   90.00
_cell.angle_beta   90.00
_cell.angle_gamma   90.00
#
_symmetry.space_group_name_H-M   'P 1'
#
loop_
_entity.id
_entity.type
_entity.pdbx_description
1 polymer ?
#
loop_
_entity_poly.entity_id
_entity_poly.type
_entity_poly.pdbx_seq_one_letter_code
_entity_poly.pdbx_strand_id
1 'polypeptide(L)'
;MPRTLDPARVADLPSLNVAHELYAGLTRFSGRGVAPDLAGSWEHNADGSVWTFHLRKGLRWSDDRPIVAQEFRAAWLRALAPSTHAAYAGPALGIVQGARRFHATGSGPVGVQAPDDRTLRVTLQHPVPWFDQLVAYPIAFPAPPRPNAFSGPFRLVSRAGKRLVLERNFNYWNAAAVRPSRLVLSTSRRGVDAILPRGLAPPGLPWIETAPPVAGPGWKPLPTLSVNLLWLVTRRPELANPITRAAIASLAGDATLNGLVPRAMPGHDVITSGSALIVTGQLEPETLTLAYTTQDPDAAARVQAITAALGRQGVTVKPVAFPTLAQLVQAAGPPARSDIDLVMLGWSSKILDAYNIFDLFPCGSAFNVAQWCDRSYDALMRQTVRTLDPPARYRLERGLLQEKLRREVPAVPLSEPIEHVHIAHGVSGFRWSPIGFYELAGMTRS
;
A
#
# COMPACT_ATOMS: atom_id res chain seq x y z
N MET A 1 18.12 -4.58 1.60
CA MET A 1 18.75 -3.91 0.42
C MET A 1 17.80 -3.99 -0.77
N PRO A 2 17.71 -2.95 -1.59
CA PRO A 2 16.87 -2.96 -2.79
C PRO A 2 17.34 -4.04 -3.77
N ARG A 3 16.38 -4.75 -4.35
CA ARG A 3 16.64 -5.72 -5.42
C ARG A 3 16.97 -5.00 -6.73
N THR A 4 16.31 -3.88 -6.98
CA THR A 4 16.52 -3.02 -8.14
C THR A 4 16.46 -1.55 -7.76
N LEU A 5 17.09 -0.69 -8.57
CA LEU A 5 16.95 0.76 -8.50
C LEU A 5 16.19 1.33 -9.72
N ASP A 6 15.75 0.48 -10.64
CA ASP A 6 14.94 0.87 -11.79
C ASP A 6 13.49 1.12 -11.33
N PRO A 7 12.96 2.36 -11.41
CA PRO A 7 11.62 2.70 -10.95
C PRO A 7 10.52 1.83 -11.57
N ALA A 8 10.67 1.42 -12.82
CA ALA A 8 9.70 0.57 -13.50
C ALA A 8 9.64 -0.87 -12.96
N ARG A 9 10.68 -1.35 -12.28
CA ARG A 9 10.84 -2.75 -11.85
C ARG A 9 10.81 -2.93 -10.34
N VAL A 10 10.64 -1.84 -9.57
CA VAL A 10 10.54 -1.94 -8.10
C VAL A 10 9.26 -2.69 -7.71
N ALA A 11 9.42 -3.67 -6.82
CA ALA A 11 8.34 -4.55 -6.40
C ALA A 11 8.41 -4.92 -4.89
N ASP A 12 9.41 -4.43 -4.18
CA ASP A 12 9.57 -4.66 -2.74
C ASP A 12 9.77 -3.34 -2.00
N LEU A 13 9.41 -3.30 -0.73
CA LEU A 13 9.44 -2.08 0.07
C LEU A 13 10.84 -1.45 0.18
N PRO A 14 11.94 -2.20 0.37
CA PRO A 14 13.28 -1.62 0.32
C PRO A 14 13.64 -0.95 -1.01
N SER A 15 13.25 -1.55 -2.15
CA SER A 15 13.45 -0.95 -3.47
C SER A 15 12.61 0.30 -3.67
N LEU A 16 11.34 0.29 -3.21
CA LEU A 16 10.42 1.42 -3.25
C LEU A 16 10.99 2.61 -2.45
N ASN A 17 11.43 2.39 -1.21
CA ASN A 17 11.97 3.44 -0.35
C ASN A 17 13.24 4.08 -0.94
N VAL A 18 14.16 3.27 -1.47
CA VAL A 18 15.36 3.82 -2.12
C VAL A 18 15.02 4.55 -3.41
N ALA A 19 14.06 4.07 -4.19
CA ALA A 19 13.61 4.75 -5.40
C ALA A 19 13.01 6.13 -5.11
N HIS A 20 12.28 6.31 -3.99
CA HIS A 20 11.78 7.62 -3.55
C HIS A 20 12.87 8.62 -3.17
N GLU A 21 14.02 8.15 -2.72
CA GLU A 21 15.15 9.04 -2.43
C GLU A 21 15.97 9.40 -3.69
N LEU A 22 15.96 8.53 -4.70
CA LEU A 22 16.70 8.73 -5.94
C LEU A 22 15.90 9.41 -7.05
N TYR A 23 14.59 9.24 -7.04
CA TYR A 23 13.70 9.77 -8.08
C TYR A 23 12.53 10.53 -7.46
N ALA A 24 11.98 11.45 -8.23
CA ALA A 24 10.79 12.21 -7.88
C ALA A 24 9.68 11.93 -8.89
N GLY A 25 8.43 11.95 -8.42
CA GLY A 25 7.23 11.73 -9.21
C GLY A 25 6.53 13.02 -9.64
N LEU A 26 5.36 12.87 -10.25
CA LEU A 26 4.46 14.02 -10.47
C LEU A 26 4.00 14.57 -9.13
N THR A 27 3.61 13.71 -8.24
CA THR A 27 3.23 13.96 -6.84
C THR A 27 4.08 13.12 -5.91
N ARG A 28 4.04 13.41 -4.62
CA ARG A 28 4.68 12.62 -3.55
C ARG A 28 3.73 12.45 -2.38
N PHE A 29 3.85 11.34 -1.67
CA PHE A 29 3.14 11.16 -0.40
C PHE A 29 3.64 12.16 0.64
N SER A 30 2.73 12.73 1.41
CA SER A 30 3.03 13.69 2.49
C SER A 30 2.00 13.55 3.60
N GLY A 31 2.41 13.04 4.74
CA GLY A 31 1.49 12.74 5.83
C GLY A 31 0.39 11.76 5.41
N ARG A 32 -0.88 12.17 5.54
CA ARG A 32 -2.06 11.38 5.14
C ARG A 32 -2.63 11.78 3.77
N GLY A 33 -1.82 12.29 2.88
CA GLY A 33 -2.24 12.73 1.55
C GLY A 33 -1.10 12.74 0.56
N VAL A 34 -1.27 13.51 -0.51
CA VAL A 34 -0.24 13.78 -1.51
C VAL A 34 0.05 15.27 -1.62
N ALA A 35 1.26 15.59 -2.02
CA ALA A 35 1.73 16.96 -2.25
C ALA A 35 2.34 17.09 -3.66
N PRO A 36 2.42 18.30 -4.22
CA PRO A 36 3.16 18.56 -5.43
C PRO A 36 4.63 18.13 -5.32
N ASP A 37 5.14 17.47 -6.40
CA ASP A 37 6.56 17.15 -6.53
C ASP A 37 7.11 17.73 -7.84
N LEU A 38 7.43 16.94 -8.87
CA LEU A 38 7.84 17.51 -10.18
C LEU A 38 6.68 18.21 -10.88
N ALA A 39 5.42 17.79 -10.69
CA ALA A 39 4.28 18.64 -11.03
C ALA A 39 4.07 19.68 -9.92
N GLY A 40 3.99 20.95 -10.33
CA GLY A 40 3.66 22.06 -9.43
C GLY A 40 2.17 22.14 -9.10
N SER A 41 1.33 21.65 -10.01
CA SER A 41 -0.12 21.55 -9.87
C SER A 41 -0.68 20.49 -10.80
N TRP A 42 -1.91 20.08 -10.52
CA TRP A 42 -2.70 19.22 -11.40
C TRP A 42 -4.18 19.54 -11.26
N GLU A 43 -4.92 19.13 -12.27
CA GLU A 43 -6.37 19.26 -12.33
C GLU A 43 -6.97 18.03 -13.00
N HIS A 44 -8.26 17.87 -12.88
CA HIS A 44 -9.02 16.83 -13.58
C HIS A 44 -10.33 17.40 -14.14
N ASN A 45 -10.88 16.73 -15.16
CA ASN A 45 -12.22 17.04 -15.65
C ASN A 45 -13.31 16.71 -14.61
N ALA A 46 -14.54 17.11 -14.90
CA ALA A 46 -15.65 17.02 -13.93
C ALA A 46 -15.93 15.60 -13.39
N ASP A 47 -15.65 14.56 -14.17
CA ASP A 47 -15.87 13.17 -13.76
C ASP A 47 -14.59 12.46 -13.25
N GLY A 48 -13.42 13.10 -13.29
CA GLY A 48 -12.16 12.51 -12.83
C GLY A 48 -11.58 11.45 -13.78
N SER A 49 -12.02 11.39 -15.03
CA SER A 49 -11.49 10.48 -16.04
C SER A 49 -10.30 11.02 -16.84
N VAL A 50 -10.09 12.33 -16.82
CA VAL A 50 -8.95 13.00 -17.50
C VAL A 50 -8.22 13.87 -16.48
N TRP A 51 -6.93 13.61 -16.32
CA TRP A 51 -6.03 14.34 -15.43
C TRP A 51 -4.98 15.09 -16.23
N THR A 52 -4.68 16.32 -15.82
CA THR A 52 -3.63 17.16 -16.43
C THR A 52 -2.66 17.61 -15.35
N PHE A 53 -1.39 17.26 -15.52
CA PHE A 53 -0.30 17.63 -14.61
C PHE A 53 0.58 18.69 -15.25
N HIS A 54 0.88 19.76 -14.51
CA HIS A 54 1.71 20.88 -14.95
C HIS A 54 3.07 20.80 -14.25
N LEU A 55 4.11 20.47 -15.01
CA LEU A 55 5.47 20.36 -14.49
C LEU A 55 6.03 21.73 -14.10
N ARG A 56 6.83 21.78 -13.05
CA ARG A 56 7.58 22.97 -12.63
C ARG A 56 8.53 23.43 -13.75
N LYS A 57 8.86 24.72 -13.77
CA LYS A 57 9.88 25.27 -14.67
C LYS A 57 11.27 24.85 -14.19
N GLY A 58 12.19 24.62 -15.12
CA GLY A 58 13.61 24.45 -14.85
C GLY A 58 13.97 23.12 -14.18
N LEU A 59 13.12 22.10 -14.28
CA LEU A 59 13.42 20.76 -13.77
C LEU A 59 14.64 20.16 -14.48
N ARG A 60 15.54 19.55 -13.70
CA ARG A 60 16.75 18.91 -14.21
C ARG A 60 17.01 17.56 -13.57
N TRP A 61 17.60 16.69 -14.33
CA TRP A 61 18.26 15.49 -13.82
C TRP A 61 19.56 15.87 -13.09
N SER A 62 20.09 14.95 -12.29
CA SER A 62 21.37 15.17 -11.58
C SER A 62 22.59 15.36 -12.50
N ASP A 63 22.43 15.14 -13.81
CA ASP A 63 23.42 15.35 -14.86
C ASP A 63 23.13 16.58 -15.73
N ASP A 64 22.35 17.53 -15.20
CA ASP A 64 21.98 18.84 -15.78
C ASP A 64 21.01 18.81 -16.96
N ARG A 65 20.62 17.65 -17.49
CA ARG A 65 19.63 17.58 -18.57
C ARG A 65 18.25 18.01 -18.06
N PRO A 66 17.44 18.65 -18.90
CA PRO A 66 16.07 19.00 -18.54
C PRO A 66 15.20 17.76 -18.33
N ILE A 67 14.25 17.84 -17.41
CA ILE A 67 13.16 16.86 -17.25
C ILE A 67 11.93 17.45 -17.92
N VAL A 68 11.36 16.72 -18.88
CA VAL A 68 10.19 17.13 -19.66
C VAL A 68 9.08 16.10 -19.60
N ALA A 69 7.85 16.49 -19.96
CA ALA A 69 6.67 15.64 -19.89
C ALA A 69 6.77 14.37 -20.77
N GLN A 70 7.50 14.43 -21.88
CA GLN A 70 7.76 13.29 -22.75
C GLN A 70 8.50 12.15 -22.04
N GLU A 71 9.34 12.46 -21.03
CA GLU A 71 10.08 11.44 -20.29
C GLU A 71 9.15 10.63 -19.38
N PHE A 72 8.12 11.25 -18.81
CA PHE A 72 7.06 10.53 -18.08
C PHE A 72 6.29 9.61 -19.03
N ARG A 73 5.87 10.12 -20.18
CA ARG A 73 5.18 9.31 -21.19
C ARG A 73 6.03 8.12 -21.63
N ALA A 74 7.30 8.36 -21.93
CA ALA A 74 8.23 7.30 -22.34
C ALA A 74 8.44 6.25 -21.21
N ALA A 75 8.59 6.72 -19.95
CA ALA A 75 8.73 5.84 -18.79
C ALA A 75 7.51 4.94 -18.58
N TRP A 76 6.29 5.47 -18.71
CA TRP A 76 5.07 4.70 -18.56
C TRP A 76 4.89 3.67 -19.67
N LEU A 77 5.17 4.04 -20.93
CA LEU A 77 5.15 3.09 -22.04
C LEU A 77 6.21 1.98 -21.85
N ARG A 78 7.41 2.34 -21.37
CA ARG A 78 8.44 1.36 -21.03
C ARG A 78 7.99 0.42 -19.91
N ALA A 79 7.40 0.96 -18.82
CA ALA A 79 6.90 0.16 -17.72
C ALA A 79 5.79 -0.81 -18.16
N LEU A 80 4.90 -0.37 -19.05
CA LEU A 80 3.81 -1.17 -19.59
C LEU A 80 4.29 -2.19 -20.66
N ALA A 81 5.46 -2.00 -21.28
CA ALA A 81 5.95 -2.93 -22.29
C ALA A 81 6.20 -4.32 -21.69
N PRO A 82 5.71 -5.41 -22.35
CA PRO A 82 5.90 -6.78 -21.85
C PRO A 82 7.37 -7.14 -21.60
N SER A 83 8.27 -6.63 -22.43
CA SER A 83 9.73 -6.85 -22.33
C SER A 83 10.37 -6.25 -21.06
N THR A 84 9.71 -5.32 -20.39
CA THR A 84 10.21 -4.73 -19.12
C THR A 84 10.01 -5.67 -17.93
N HIS A 85 9.05 -6.60 -18.01
CA HIS A 85 8.70 -7.49 -16.90
C HIS A 85 8.41 -6.75 -15.59
N ALA A 86 7.71 -5.61 -15.69
CA ALA A 86 7.35 -4.77 -14.56
C ALA A 86 6.11 -5.33 -13.84
N ALA A 87 6.31 -6.01 -12.72
CA ALA A 87 5.24 -6.72 -11.98
C ALA A 87 4.07 -5.81 -11.56
N TYR A 88 4.34 -4.53 -11.31
CA TYR A 88 3.31 -3.58 -10.88
C TYR A 88 2.76 -2.69 -12.00
N ALA A 89 3.21 -2.82 -13.25
CA ALA A 89 2.74 -1.97 -14.35
C ALA A 89 1.24 -2.18 -14.62
N GLY A 90 0.78 -3.41 -14.67
CA GLY A 90 -0.64 -3.74 -14.82
C GLY A 90 -1.50 -3.18 -13.68
N PRO A 91 -1.21 -3.51 -12.40
CA PRO A 91 -1.95 -2.99 -11.26
C PRO A 91 -1.95 -1.46 -11.13
N ALA A 92 -0.83 -0.79 -11.36
CA ALA A 92 -0.70 0.65 -11.12
C ALA A 92 -1.13 1.51 -12.33
N LEU A 93 -0.69 1.16 -13.54
CA LEU A 93 -0.92 1.92 -14.76
C LEU A 93 -2.02 1.35 -15.64
N GLY A 94 -2.52 0.14 -15.36
CA GLY A 94 -3.56 -0.53 -16.12
C GLY A 94 -4.93 0.16 -16.11
N ILE A 95 -5.11 1.19 -15.28
CA ILE A 95 -6.28 2.07 -15.27
C ILE A 95 -6.23 3.14 -16.36
N VAL A 96 -5.04 3.41 -16.95
CA VAL A 96 -4.90 4.33 -18.09
C VAL A 96 -5.53 3.70 -19.32
N GLN A 97 -6.25 4.50 -20.10
CA GLN A 97 -6.93 4.04 -21.31
C GLN A 97 -5.95 3.33 -22.24
N GLY A 98 -6.32 2.12 -22.70
CA GLY A 98 -5.49 1.30 -23.59
C GLY A 98 -4.30 0.60 -22.95
N ALA A 99 -3.92 0.95 -21.70
CA ALA A 99 -2.74 0.42 -21.04
C ALA A 99 -2.77 -1.11 -20.85
N ARG A 100 -3.92 -1.70 -20.51
CA ARG A 100 -4.05 -3.17 -20.35
C ARG A 100 -3.76 -3.92 -21.66
N ARG A 101 -4.30 -3.42 -22.78
CA ARG A 101 -4.01 -3.98 -24.10
C ARG A 101 -2.53 -3.85 -24.44
N PHE A 102 -1.96 -2.65 -24.25
CA PHE A 102 -0.55 -2.40 -24.50
C PHE A 102 0.33 -3.31 -23.63
N HIS A 103 0.00 -3.47 -22.36
CA HIS A 103 0.74 -4.38 -21.44
C HIS A 103 0.71 -5.84 -21.89
N ALA A 104 -0.41 -6.29 -22.46
CA ALA A 104 -0.54 -7.67 -22.95
C ALA A 104 0.13 -7.90 -24.30
N THR A 105 0.12 -6.90 -25.20
CA THR A 105 0.51 -7.09 -26.62
C THR A 105 1.76 -6.31 -27.03
N GLY A 106 2.21 -5.34 -26.23
CA GLY A 106 3.29 -4.42 -26.59
C GLY A 106 2.88 -3.37 -27.63
N SER A 107 1.59 -3.25 -27.98
CA SER A 107 1.13 -2.39 -29.07
C SER A 107 -0.23 -1.75 -28.79
N GLY A 108 -0.49 -0.63 -29.50
CA GLY A 108 -1.72 0.12 -29.42
C GLY A 108 -1.57 1.46 -28.68
N PRO A 109 -2.58 2.35 -28.79
CA PRO A 109 -2.56 3.64 -28.12
C PRO A 109 -2.73 3.50 -26.61
N VAL A 110 -2.00 4.33 -25.87
CA VAL A 110 -2.14 4.48 -24.41
C VAL A 110 -2.53 5.94 -24.15
N GLY A 111 -3.50 6.15 -23.25
CA GLY A 111 -4.07 7.44 -22.90
C GLY A 111 -3.12 8.33 -22.09
N VAL A 112 -1.84 8.40 -22.46
CA VAL A 112 -0.86 9.32 -21.89
C VAL A 112 -0.25 10.18 -22.99
N GLN A 113 -0.38 11.50 -22.86
CA GLN A 113 0.05 12.48 -23.84
C GLN A 113 0.92 13.54 -23.19
N ALA A 114 1.92 14.02 -23.92
CA ALA A 114 2.75 15.16 -23.55
C ALA A 114 2.64 16.21 -24.69
N PRO A 115 1.59 17.07 -24.65
CA PRO A 115 1.34 18.04 -25.72
C PRO A 115 2.44 19.10 -25.82
N ASP A 116 3.14 19.36 -24.72
CA ASP A 116 4.31 20.22 -24.63
C ASP A 116 5.28 19.71 -23.57
N ASP A 117 6.40 20.41 -23.35
CA ASP A 117 7.46 19.98 -22.42
C ASP A 117 7.03 19.95 -20.96
N ARG A 118 5.93 20.59 -20.60
CA ARG A 118 5.53 20.77 -19.20
C ARG A 118 4.12 20.28 -18.89
N THR A 119 3.41 19.77 -19.86
CA THR A 119 2.05 19.28 -19.68
C THR A 119 2.00 17.78 -19.95
N LEU A 120 1.55 17.03 -18.93
CA LEU A 120 1.23 15.61 -19.08
C LEU A 120 -0.27 15.42 -18.90
N ARG A 121 -0.95 14.97 -19.96
CA ARG A 121 -2.38 14.66 -19.95
C ARG A 121 -2.60 13.16 -19.94
N VAL A 122 -3.44 12.70 -19.01
CA VAL A 122 -3.73 11.27 -18.83
C VAL A 122 -5.22 11.03 -18.90
N THR A 123 -5.63 10.11 -19.79
CA THR A 123 -7.01 9.64 -19.90
C THR A 123 -7.12 8.27 -19.26
N LEU A 124 -8.06 8.12 -18.34
CA LEU A 124 -8.31 6.87 -17.59
C LEU A 124 -9.46 6.08 -18.25
N GLN A 125 -9.53 4.78 -17.97
CA GLN A 125 -10.64 3.93 -18.43
C GLN A 125 -11.97 4.23 -17.73
N HIS A 126 -11.89 4.74 -16.51
CA HIS A 126 -13.01 5.15 -15.66
C HIS A 126 -12.52 6.19 -14.65
N PRO A 127 -13.41 6.94 -13.98
CA PRO A 127 -13.04 7.83 -12.88
C PRO A 127 -12.18 7.14 -11.81
N VAL A 128 -11.13 7.82 -11.34
CA VAL A 128 -10.28 7.36 -10.24
C VAL A 128 -9.92 8.56 -9.36
N PRO A 129 -10.65 8.78 -8.26
CA PRO A 129 -10.47 9.95 -7.40
C PRO A 129 -9.09 10.09 -6.75
N TRP A 130 -8.36 9.01 -6.63
CA TRP A 130 -7.02 8.93 -6.02
C TRP A 130 -5.91 8.73 -7.05
N PHE A 131 -6.12 9.14 -8.30
CA PHE A 131 -5.10 8.97 -9.35
C PHE A 131 -3.81 9.73 -9.04
N ASP A 132 -3.91 10.89 -8.39
CA ASP A 132 -2.78 11.64 -7.87
C ASP A 132 -1.90 10.84 -6.90
N GLN A 133 -2.48 9.91 -6.14
CA GLN A 133 -1.71 9.01 -5.27
C GLN A 133 -1.00 7.91 -6.07
N LEU A 134 -1.60 7.41 -7.14
CA LEU A 134 -0.99 6.37 -7.97
C LEU A 134 0.24 6.88 -8.72
N VAL A 135 0.25 8.15 -9.11
CA VAL A 135 1.41 8.77 -9.76
C VAL A 135 2.51 9.22 -8.78
N ALA A 136 2.29 9.04 -7.48
CA ALA A 136 3.30 9.18 -6.44
C ALA A 136 4.14 7.90 -6.25
N TYR A 137 3.81 6.80 -6.93
CA TYR A 137 4.61 5.57 -6.87
C TYR A 137 5.73 5.57 -7.91
N PRO A 138 6.89 4.94 -7.59
CA PRO A 138 8.05 4.90 -8.48
C PRO A 138 7.78 4.35 -9.88
N ILE A 139 6.83 3.44 -10.04
CA ILE A 139 6.40 2.91 -11.34
C ILE A 139 5.93 4.01 -12.31
N ALA A 140 5.43 5.13 -11.78
CA ALA A 140 4.98 6.28 -12.54
C ALA A 140 6.01 7.42 -12.62
N PHE A 141 7.22 7.24 -12.06
CA PHE A 141 8.28 8.25 -12.13
C PHE A 141 8.91 8.29 -13.52
N PRO A 142 9.52 9.43 -13.90
CA PRO A 142 10.27 9.49 -15.15
C PRO A 142 11.47 8.55 -15.04
N ALA A 143 11.76 7.81 -16.09
CA ALA A 143 12.96 6.98 -16.15
C ALA A 143 14.09 7.77 -16.80
N PRO A 144 15.30 7.73 -16.23
CA PRO A 144 16.42 8.43 -16.80
C PRO A 144 16.74 7.85 -18.19
N PRO A 145 16.96 8.68 -19.19
CA PRO A 145 17.37 8.21 -20.50
C PRO A 145 18.80 7.63 -20.51
N ARG A 146 19.55 7.80 -19.44
CA ARG A 146 20.88 7.22 -19.20
C ARG A 146 21.00 6.67 -17.78
N PRO A 147 21.81 5.61 -17.57
CA PRO A 147 22.14 5.15 -16.21
C PRO A 147 22.73 6.29 -15.36
N ASN A 148 22.42 6.27 -14.06
CA ASN A 148 22.97 7.19 -13.06
C ASN A 148 22.54 8.66 -13.18
N ALA A 149 21.45 8.97 -13.87
CA ALA A 149 20.75 10.25 -13.74
C ALA A 149 19.57 10.09 -12.77
N PHE A 150 19.43 11.02 -11.84
CA PHE A 150 18.47 10.98 -10.75
C PHE A 150 17.66 12.29 -10.71
N SER A 151 16.36 12.18 -10.44
CA SER A 151 15.45 13.35 -10.36
C SER A 151 15.07 13.69 -8.92
N GLY A 152 15.39 12.83 -7.96
CA GLY A 152 15.02 12.96 -6.55
C GLY A 152 16.01 13.77 -5.70
N PRO A 153 15.79 13.81 -4.38
CA PRO A 153 16.60 14.58 -3.43
C PRO A 153 18.06 14.12 -3.34
N PHE A 154 18.33 12.87 -3.69
CA PHE A 154 19.68 12.30 -3.65
C PHE A 154 20.05 11.65 -4.98
N ARG A 155 21.37 11.49 -5.18
CA ARG A 155 21.98 10.71 -6.26
C ARG A 155 22.78 9.55 -5.70
N LEU A 156 22.83 8.44 -6.38
CA LEU A 156 23.66 7.29 -5.99
C LEU A 156 25.13 7.57 -6.31
N VAL A 157 25.98 7.35 -5.33
CA VAL A 157 27.46 7.48 -5.47
C VAL A 157 28.11 6.11 -5.53
N SER A 158 27.69 5.19 -4.67
CA SER A 158 28.22 3.83 -4.69
C SER A 158 27.23 2.81 -4.16
N ARG A 159 27.35 1.58 -4.69
CA ARG A 159 26.64 0.40 -4.21
C ARG A 159 27.68 -0.71 -4.02
N ALA A 160 27.87 -1.15 -2.78
CA ALA A 160 28.81 -2.20 -2.45
C ALA A 160 28.22 -3.13 -1.38
N GLY A 161 28.07 -4.40 -1.70
CA GLY A 161 27.47 -5.40 -0.84
C GLY A 161 26.10 -4.96 -0.30
N LYS A 162 25.97 -4.89 1.03
CA LYS A 162 24.76 -4.45 1.74
C LYS A 162 24.74 -2.95 2.08
N ARG A 163 25.42 -2.12 1.28
CA ARG A 163 25.55 -0.69 1.54
C ARG A 163 25.32 0.12 0.27
N LEU A 164 24.52 1.20 0.40
CA LEU A 164 24.34 2.24 -0.59
C LEU A 164 24.83 3.56 -0.03
N VAL A 165 25.52 4.35 -0.84
CA VAL A 165 25.92 5.70 -0.50
C VAL A 165 25.23 6.66 -1.45
N LEU A 166 24.44 7.55 -0.86
CA LEU A 166 23.70 8.58 -1.57
C LEU A 166 24.28 9.95 -1.19
N GLU A 167 24.31 10.87 -2.14
CA GLU A 167 24.69 12.28 -1.91
C GLU A 167 23.55 13.19 -2.36
N ARG A 168 23.46 14.38 -1.74
CA ARG A 168 22.48 15.40 -2.12
C ARG A 168 22.56 15.68 -3.62
N ASN A 169 21.40 15.69 -4.26
CA ASN A 169 21.26 16.14 -5.63
C ASN A 169 20.95 17.65 -5.66
N PHE A 170 21.91 18.45 -6.07
CA PHE A 170 21.76 19.90 -6.13
C PHE A 170 20.80 20.36 -7.25
N ASN A 171 20.52 19.50 -8.22
CA ASN A 171 19.56 19.75 -9.30
C ASN A 171 18.12 19.36 -8.93
N TYR A 172 17.91 18.75 -7.75
CA TYR A 172 16.56 18.49 -7.29
C TYR A 172 15.79 19.80 -7.11
N TRP A 173 14.55 19.87 -7.58
CA TRP A 173 13.76 21.10 -7.60
C TRP A 173 13.65 21.77 -6.21
N ASN A 174 13.71 21.00 -5.14
CA ASN A 174 13.66 21.47 -3.75
C ASN A 174 14.95 21.15 -2.99
N ALA A 175 16.11 21.29 -3.65
CA ALA A 175 17.41 20.98 -3.06
C ALA A 175 17.71 21.78 -1.78
N ALA A 176 17.14 22.98 -1.63
CA ALA A 176 17.26 23.81 -0.44
C ALA A 176 16.64 23.16 0.82
N ALA A 177 15.63 22.29 0.67
CA ALA A 177 15.01 21.56 1.77
C ALA A 177 15.76 20.26 2.13
N VAL A 178 16.71 19.81 1.29
CA VAL A 178 17.49 18.59 1.55
C VAL A 178 18.60 18.92 2.54
N ARG A 179 18.48 18.44 3.76
CA ARG A 179 19.42 18.76 4.86
C ARG A 179 20.67 17.85 4.85
N PRO A 180 20.56 16.52 4.73
CA PRO A 180 21.73 15.65 4.69
C PRO A 180 22.54 15.90 3.41
N SER A 181 23.86 16.11 3.56
CA SER A 181 24.76 16.15 2.39
C SER A 181 25.00 14.75 1.82
N ARG A 182 24.94 13.73 2.68
CA ARG A 182 25.18 12.34 2.32
C ARG A 182 24.40 11.40 3.24
N LEU A 183 23.88 10.31 2.68
CA LEU A 183 23.24 9.20 3.37
C LEU A 183 23.99 7.91 3.10
N VAL A 184 24.04 7.04 4.10
CA VAL A 184 24.51 5.67 3.95
C VAL A 184 23.38 4.76 4.38
N LEU A 185 22.82 4.02 3.44
CA LEU A 185 21.81 3.01 3.70
C LEU A 185 22.48 1.64 3.78
N SER A 186 22.18 0.89 4.83
CA SER A 186 22.72 -0.46 5.00
C SER A 186 21.70 -1.38 5.67
N THR A 187 21.78 -2.69 5.38
CA THR A 187 21.04 -3.70 6.13
C THR A 187 21.97 -4.38 7.13
N SER A 188 21.58 -4.45 8.39
CA SER A 188 22.28 -5.21 9.42
C SER A 188 21.90 -6.70 9.36
N ARG A 189 22.70 -7.56 10.05
CA ARG A 189 22.39 -8.99 10.22
C ARG A 189 21.05 -9.22 10.94
N ARG A 190 20.49 -8.21 11.61
CA ARG A 190 19.24 -8.25 12.36
C ARG A 190 18.01 -7.86 11.51
N GLY A 191 18.18 -7.66 10.20
CA GLY A 191 17.08 -7.23 9.31
C GLY A 191 16.69 -5.77 9.46
N VAL A 192 17.49 -4.97 10.14
CA VAL A 192 17.26 -3.54 10.38
C VAL A 192 17.88 -2.73 9.27
N ASP A 193 17.11 -1.81 8.68
CA ASP A 193 17.64 -0.83 7.74
C ASP A 193 18.24 0.34 8.53
N ALA A 194 19.56 0.51 8.45
CA ALA A 194 20.28 1.61 9.13
C ALA A 194 20.57 2.75 8.14
N ILE A 195 20.22 3.97 8.53
CA ILE A 195 20.43 5.19 7.76
C ILE A 195 21.48 6.05 8.48
N LEU A 196 22.64 6.25 7.86
CA LEU A 196 23.75 6.98 8.44
C LEU A 196 24.14 8.17 7.56
N PRO A 197 23.96 9.41 8.00
CA PRO A 197 24.60 10.56 7.35
C PRO A 197 26.10 10.61 7.69
N ARG A 198 26.92 11.02 6.72
CA ARG A 198 28.37 11.15 6.95
C ARG A 198 28.69 12.45 7.71
N GLY A 199 29.54 12.35 8.69
CA GLY A 199 30.19 13.52 9.36
C GLY A 199 29.54 13.97 10.67
N LEU A 200 28.39 13.39 11.08
CA LEU A 200 27.66 13.84 12.28
C LEU A 200 27.34 12.74 13.29
N ALA A 201 27.70 11.48 13.01
CA ALA A 201 27.52 10.38 13.96
C ALA A 201 28.87 9.86 14.48
N PRO A 202 28.95 9.45 15.74
CA PRO A 202 30.04 8.62 16.20
C PRO A 202 30.12 7.35 15.36
N PRO A 203 31.29 6.79 15.07
CA PRO A 203 31.44 5.54 14.36
C PRO A 203 30.60 4.46 15.04
N GLY A 204 29.59 3.90 14.34
CA GLY A 204 28.92 2.69 14.77
C GLY A 204 27.45 2.76 15.17
N LEU A 205 26.81 3.94 15.31
CA LEU A 205 25.39 4.04 15.65
C LEU A 205 24.56 4.58 14.48
N PRO A 206 23.49 3.88 14.05
CA PRO A 206 22.56 4.37 13.04
C PRO A 206 21.73 5.54 13.59
N TRP A 207 21.37 6.48 12.73
CA TRP A 207 20.43 7.55 13.11
C TRP A 207 19.00 7.05 13.16
N ILE A 208 18.66 6.13 12.27
CA ILE A 208 17.34 5.52 12.19
C ILE A 208 17.52 4.03 11.94
N GLU A 209 16.83 3.24 12.71
CA GLU A 209 16.69 1.80 12.53
C GLU A 209 15.21 1.43 12.41
N THR A 210 14.86 0.57 11.45
CA THR A 210 13.53 -0.03 11.34
C THR A 210 13.63 -1.52 11.64
N ALA A 211 12.70 -2.03 12.44
CA ALA A 211 12.64 -3.44 12.81
C ALA A 211 11.18 -3.91 12.94
N PRO A 212 10.95 -5.22 12.88
CA PRO A 212 9.70 -5.81 13.37
C PRO A 212 9.48 -5.40 14.83
N PRO A 213 8.26 -5.56 15.39
CA PRO A 213 7.87 -4.97 16.66
C PRO A 213 8.88 -5.27 17.78
N VAL A 214 9.65 -4.26 18.12
CA VAL A 214 10.58 -4.28 19.27
C VAL A 214 10.11 -3.21 20.23
N ALA A 215 9.61 -3.62 21.39
CA ALA A 215 9.33 -2.69 22.47
C ALA A 215 10.63 -2.38 23.22
N GLY A 216 10.98 -1.10 23.31
CA GLY A 216 12.18 -0.66 24.05
C GLY A 216 12.36 0.86 24.03
N PRO A 217 13.24 1.41 24.88
CA PRO A 217 13.52 2.84 24.91
C PRO A 217 13.97 3.37 23.54
N GLY A 218 13.37 4.46 23.09
CA GLY A 218 13.72 5.11 21.81
C GLY A 218 13.03 4.54 20.56
N TRP A 219 12.32 3.41 20.65
CA TRP A 219 11.48 2.88 19.56
C TRP A 219 10.13 3.59 19.50
N LYS A 220 9.72 4.00 18.33
CA LYS A 220 8.43 4.66 18.09
C LYS A 220 7.59 3.82 17.14
N PRO A 221 6.28 3.66 17.40
CA PRO A 221 5.38 2.99 16.48
C PRO A 221 5.17 3.84 15.23
N LEU A 222 5.16 3.19 14.09
CA LEU A 222 4.80 3.77 12.80
C LEU A 222 3.49 3.12 12.34
N PRO A 223 2.39 3.87 12.30
CA PRO A 223 1.11 3.34 11.85
C PRO A 223 1.19 2.94 10.37
N THR A 224 0.53 1.83 10.01
CA THR A 224 0.44 1.34 8.65
C THR A 224 -0.99 1.36 8.14
N LEU A 225 -1.18 1.13 6.84
CA LEU A 225 -2.50 0.91 6.23
C LEU A 225 -2.80 -0.59 6.08
N SER A 226 -2.30 -1.39 7.00
CA SER A 226 -2.45 -2.83 6.98
C SER A 226 -3.47 -3.29 8.02
N VAL A 227 -4.21 -4.33 7.69
CA VAL A 227 -5.13 -5.02 8.58
C VAL A 227 -5.01 -6.53 8.37
N ASN A 228 -4.87 -7.28 9.43
CA ASN A 228 -4.98 -8.73 9.40
C ASN A 228 -6.44 -9.12 9.56
N LEU A 229 -6.91 -10.02 8.72
CA LEU A 229 -8.31 -10.41 8.62
C LEU A 229 -8.46 -11.91 8.80
N LEU A 230 -9.55 -12.31 9.46
CA LEU A 230 -10.12 -13.64 9.35
C LEU A 230 -11.28 -13.55 8.35
N TRP A 231 -11.12 -14.18 7.22
CA TRP A 231 -12.14 -14.29 6.18
C TRP A 231 -13.03 -15.48 6.47
N LEU A 232 -14.33 -15.29 6.29
CA LEU A 232 -15.37 -16.27 6.51
C LEU A 232 -15.96 -16.66 5.14
N VAL A 233 -15.70 -17.87 4.67
CA VAL A 233 -16.11 -18.31 3.32
C VAL A 233 -17.60 -18.55 3.28
N THR A 234 -18.38 -17.55 2.87
CA THR A 234 -19.83 -17.48 3.02
C THR A 234 -20.61 -18.52 2.20
N ARG A 235 -19.98 -19.15 1.20
CA ARG A 235 -20.60 -20.25 0.42
C ARG A 235 -20.57 -21.58 1.15
N ARG A 236 -19.86 -21.68 2.27
CA ARG A 236 -19.89 -22.87 3.10
C ARG A 236 -21.21 -22.91 3.86
N PRO A 237 -21.92 -24.07 3.89
CA PRO A 237 -23.20 -24.18 4.56
C PRO A 237 -23.16 -23.69 6.01
N GLU A 238 -22.08 -24.04 6.72
CA GLU A 238 -21.81 -23.71 8.11
C GLU A 238 -21.68 -22.17 8.32
N LEU A 239 -21.24 -21.45 7.29
CA LEU A 239 -21.02 -20.01 7.31
C LEU A 239 -22.01 -19.22 6.44
N ALA A 240 -23.06 -19.86 5.94
CA ALA A 240 -24.08 -19.19 5.13
C ALA A 240 -24.88 -18.15 5.94
N ASN A 241 -25.14 -18.44 7.22
CA ASN A 241 -25.91 -17.58 8.11
C ASN A 241 -25.02 -16.42 8.65
N PRO A 242 -25.38 -15.15 8.45
CA PRO A 242 -24.65 -14.01 8.97
C PRO A 242 -24.62 -13.96 10.52
N ILE A 243 -25.61 -14.55 11.20
CA ILE A 243 -25.61 -14.64 12.68
C ILE A 243 -24.48 -15.53 13.16
N THR A 244 -24.28 -16.70 12.53
CA THR A 244 -23.13 -17.58 12.83
C THR A 244 -21.81 -16.86 12.61
N ARG A 245 -21.68 -16.13 11.49
CA ARG A 245 -20.46 -15.33 11.20
C ARG A 245 -20.24 -14.24 12.23
N ALA A 246 -21.30 -13.57 12.69
CA ALA A 246 -21.21 -12.53 13.72
C ALA A 246 -20.81 -13.13 15.10
N ALA A 247 -21.30 -14.33 15.44
CA ALA A 247 -20.88 -15.04 16.64
C ALA A 247 -19.39 -15.41 16.58
N ILE A 248 -18.91 -15.94 15.44
CA ILE A 248 -17.46 -16.17 15.24
C ILE A 248 -16.67 -14.88 15.39
N ALA A 249 -17.14 -13.78 14.78
CA ALA A 249 -16.47 -12.48 14.86
C ALA A 249 -16.33 -11.95 16.30
N SER A 250 -17.36 -12.15 17.12
CA SER A 250 -17.33 -11.73 18.53
C SER A 250 -16.33 -12.50 19.40
N LEU A 251 -15.98 -13.71 18.99
CA LEU A 251 -15.05 -14.60 19.69
C LEU A 251 -13.61 -14.51 19.19
N ALA A 252 -13.45 -14.34 17.86
CA ALA A 252 -12.16 -14.38 17.18
C ALA A 252 -11.57 -13.00 16.86
N GLY A 253 -12.41 -11.98 16.77
CA GLY A 253 -12.03 -10.62 16.39
C GLY A 253 -11.35 -9.83 17.52
N ASP A 254 -10.62 -8.79 17.13
CA ASP A 254 -10.10 -7.80 18.09
C ASP A 254 -11.21 -6.76 18.38
N ALA A 255 -11.77 -6.82 19.58
CA ALA A 255 -12.83 -5.92 20.03
C ALA A 255 -12.41 -4.43 20.10
N THR A 256 -11.10 -4.14 20.06
CA THR A 256 -10.58 -2.77 20.03
C THR A 256 -10.59 -2.13 18.66
N LEU A 257 -10.81 -2.94 17.59
CA LEU A 257 -10.87 -2.47 16.21
C LEU A 257 -12.30 -2.14 15.80
N ASN A 258 -12.53 -0.93 15.34
CA ASN A 258 -13.84 -0.46 14.88
C ASN A 258 -14.19 -0.87 13.46
N GLY A 259 -13.63 -1.96 12.95
CA GLY A 259 -13.90 -2.51 11.62
C GLY A 259 -12.64 -2.75 10.78
N LEU A 260 -12.83 -2.86 9.48
CA LEU A 260 -11.79 -3.31 8.54
C LEU A 260 -10.84 -2.17 8.12
N VAL A 261 -11.16 -0.90 8.44
CA VAL A 261 -10.41 0.27 8.00
C VAL A 261 -9.35 0.63 9.04
N PRO A 262 -8.05 0.62 8.71
CA PRO A 262 -6.97 0.97 9.64
C PRO A 262 -7.08 2.40 10.19
N ARG A 263 -6.67 2.62 11.44
CA ARG A 263 -6.71 3.92 12.13
C ARG A 263 -5.91 5.01 11.43
N ALA A 264 -4.85 4.64 10.71
CA ALA A 264 -4.04 5.57 9.94
C ALA A 264 -4.70 6.02 8.63
N MET A 265 -5.80 5.38 8.20
CA MET A 265 -6.51 5.71 6.97
C MET A 265 -7.20 7.07 7.08
N PRO A 266 -7.05 7.97 6.08
CA PRO A 266 -7.84 9.19 6.03
C PRO A 266 -9.34 8.88 6.06
N GLY A 267 -10.09 9.67 6.83
CA GLY A 267 -11.53 9.45 7.00
C GLY A 267 -11.92 8.30 7.92
N HIS A 268 -10.96 7.61 8.55
CA HIS A 268 -11.24 6.49 9.48
C HIS A 268 -12.37 6.80 10.45
N ASP A 269 -12.29 7.93 11.20
CA ASP A 269 -13.27 8.28 12.23
C ASP A 269 -14.68 8.46 11.64
N VAL A 270 -14.80 8.99 10.42
CA VAL A 270 -16.09 9.15 9.72
C VAL A 270 -16.61 7.81 9.27
N ILE A 271 -15.76 6.98 8.64
CA ILE A 271 -16.11 5.69 8.06
C ILE A 271 -16.50 4.69 9.14
N THR A 272 -15.75 4.66 10.24
CA THR A 272 -15.95 3.70 11.33
C THR A 272 -16.95 4.17 12.39
N SER A 273 -17.43 5.42 12.32
CA SER A 273 -18.42 5.93 13.27
C SER A 273 -19.70 5.09 13.27
N GLY A 274 -20.17 4.69 14.43
CA GLY A 274 -21.37 3.87 14.64
C GLY A 274 -21.11 2.68 15.57
N SER A 275 -22.16 2.09 16.09
CA SER A 275 -22.06 0.95 17.03
C SER A 275 -21.66 -0.32 16.30
N ALA A 276 -20.76 -1.10 16.88
CA ALA A 276 -20.54 -2.49 16.48
C ALA A 276 -21.83 -3.30 16.71
N LEU A 277 -22.13 -4.25 15.80
CA LEU A 277 -23.17 -5.23 16.07
C LEU A 277 -22.68 -6.18 17.17
N ILE A 278 -23.31 -6.12 18.33
CA ILE A 278 -23.11 -7.12 19.38
C ILE A 278 -24.11 -8.23 19.08
N VAL A 279 -23.61 -9.37 18.66
CA VAL A 279 -24.43 -10.57 18.49
C VAL A 279 -24.10 -11.54 19.60
N THR A 280 -25.07 -11.81 20.43
CA THR A 280 -25.05 -12.91 21.38
C THR A 280 -25.75 -14.10 20.73
N GLY A 281 -25.00 -15.11 20.33
CA GLY A 281 -25.53 -16.34 19.76
C GLY A 281 -24.68 -17.52 20.22
N GLN A 282 -25.30 -18.67 20.48
CA GLN A 282 -24.59 -19.94 20.60
C GLN A 282 -24.22 -20.42 19.19
N LEU A 283 -22.99 -20.93 19.06
CA LEU A 283 -22.57 -21.64 17.86
C LEU A 283 -23.02 -23.10 17.99
N GLU A 284 -23.50 -23.68 16.90
CA GLU A 284 -23.72 -25.12 16.85
C GLU A 284 -22.38 -25.84 16.84
N PRO A 285 -22.27 -27.03 17.42
CA PRO A 285 -21.04 -27.83 17.37
C PRO A 285 -20.71 -28.20 15.92
N GLU A 286 -19.60 -27.69 15.44
CA GLU A 286 -19.17 -27.85 14.05
C GLU A 286 -17.66 -28.08 13.99
N THR A 287 -17.19 -28.54 12.84
CA THR A 287 -15.77 -28.58 12.51
C THR A 287 -15.47 -27.59 11.38
N LEU A 288 -14.64 -26.58 11.66
CA LEU A 288 -14.22 -25.55 10.70
C LEU A 288 -12.73 -25.70 10.37
N THR A 289 -12.38 -25.63 9.09
CA THR A 289 -11.00 -25.65 8.60
C THR A 289 -10.47 -24.24 8.49
N LEU A 290 -9.38 -23.91 9.20
CA LEU A 290 -8.71 -22.61 9.20
C LEU A 290 -7.39 -22.66 8.43
N ALA A 291 -7.34 -21.99 7.26
CA ALA A 291 -6.14 -21.86 6.46
C ALA A 291 -5.32 -20.61 6.84
N TYR A 292 -3.99 -20.76 6.92
CA TYR A 292 -3.07 -19.67 7.25
C TYR A 292 -1.68 -19.91 6.65
N THR A 293 -0.81 -18.88 6.64
CA THR A 293 0.59 -19.01 6.20
C THR A 293 1.56 -18.98 7.38
N THR A 294 2.61 -19.81 7.29
CA THR A 294 3.70 -19.82 8.27
C THR A 294 4.73 -18.71 8.04
N GLN A 295 4.59 -17.93 6.99
CA GLN A 295 5.44 -16.74 6.76
C GLN A 295 5.14 -15.58 7.72
N ASP A 296 3.94 -15.55 8.29
CA ASP A 296 3.60 -14.59 9.35
C ASP A 296 4.05 -15.19 10.70
N PRO A 297 5.03 -14.57 11.39
CA PRO A 297 5.59 -15.09 12.62
C PRO A 297 4.57 -15.20 13.77
N ASP A 298 3.52 -14.39 13.75
CA ASP A 298 2.48 -14.37 14.78
C ASP A 298 1.28 -15.26 14.43
N ALA A 299 1.27 -15.86 13.24
CA ALA A 299 0.13 -16.64 12.76
C ALA A 299 -0.21 -17.81 13.67
N ALA A 300 0.80 -18.57 14.13
CA ALA A 300 0.58 -19.72 14.99
C ALA A 300 -0.10 -19.35 16.32
N ALA A 301 0.33 -18.27 16.95
CA ALA A 301 -0.28 -17.78 18.20
C ALA A 301 -1.72 -17.33 17.98
N ARG A 302 -2.00 -16.60 16.88
CA ARG A 302 -3.37 -16.18 16.53
C ARG A 302 -4.28 -17.38 16.22
N VAL A 303 -3.79 -18.35 15.46
CA VAL A 303 -4.54 -19.60 15.18
C VAL A 303 -4.89 -20.32 16.47
N GLN A 304 -3.93 -20.45 17.40
CA GLN A 304 -4.16 -21.07 18.69
C GLN A 304 -5.22 -20.31 19.52
N ALA A 305 -5.17 -18.99 19.54
CA ALA A 305 -6.14 -18.15 20.24
C ALA A 305 -7.56 -18.32 19.67
N ILE A 306 -7.70 -18.28 18.34
CA ILE A 306 -8.98 -18.49 17.63
C ILE A 306 -9.52 -19.91 17.92
N THR A 307 -8.67 -20.92 17.80
CA THR A 307 -9.04 -22.33 18.10
C THR A 307 -9.56 -22.47 19.52
N ALA A 308 -8.87 -21.90 20.50
CA ALA A 308 -9.29 -21.95 21.89
C ALA A 308 -10.60 -21.18 22.15
N ALA A 309 -10.79 -20.01 21.50
CA ALA A 309 -11.99 -19.20 21.64
C ALA A 309 -13.23 -19.91 21.10
N LEU A 310 -13.15 -20.46 19.90
CA LEU A 310 -14.23 -21.20 19.25
C LEU A 310 -14.48 -22.56 19.93
N GLY A 311 -13.42 -23.23 20.39
CA GLY A 311 -13.52 -24.50 21.13
C GLY A 311 -14.33 -24.40 22.42
N ARG A 312 -14.28 -23.25 23.11
CA ARG A 312 -15.13 -23.00 24.31
C ARG A 312 -16.63 -22.97 23.99
N GLN A 313 -16.99 -22.79 22.73
CA GLN A 313 -18.38 -22.81 22.25
C GLN A 313 -18.74 -24.13 21.52
N GLY A 314 -17.91 -25.17 21.63
CA GLY A 314 -18.13 -26.45 21.00
C GLY A 314 -17.70 -26.58 19.53
N VAL A 315 -17.10 -25.53 18.95
CA VAL A 315 -16.62 -25.56 17.56
C VAL A 315 -15.20 -26.11 17.51
N THR A 316 -14.99 -27.17 16.72
CA THR A 316 -13.66 -27.75 16.47
C THR A 316 -13.00 -27.02 15.31
N VAL A 317 -11.83 -26.42 15.53
CA VAL A 317 -11.04 -25.78 14.46
C VAL A 317 -9.90 -26.71 14.04
N LYS A 318 -9.80 -27.00 12.71
CA LYS A 318 -8.70 -27.75 12.09
C LYS A 318 -7.77 -26.79 11.36
N PRO A 319 -6.60 -26.45 11.91
CA PRO A 319 -5.64 -25.57 11.23
C PRO A 319 -4.97 -26.26 10.03
N VAL A 320 -4.86 -25.54 8.91
CA VAL A 320 -4.13 -25.96 7.71
C VAL A 320 -3.08 -24.90 7.38
N ALA A 321 -1.82 -25.26 7.56
CA ALA A 321 -0.68 -24.38 7.34
C ALA A 321 -0.20 -24.42 5.89
N PHE A 322 0.07 -23.25 5.31
CA PHE A 322 0.69 -23.10 4.01
C PHE A 322 2.09 -22.49 4.17
N PRO A 323 3.15 -23.09 3.58
CA PRO A 323 4.52 -22.59 3.68
C PRO A 323 4.72 -21.19 3.10
N THR A 324 3.91 -20.78 2.14
CA THR A 324 4.03 -19.48 1.49
C THR A 324 2.67 -18.78 1.34
N LEU A 325 2.71 -17.43 1.34
CA LEU A 325 1.54 -16.62 1.05
C LEU A 325 0.94 -16.94 -0.33
N ALA A 326 1.79 -17.20 -1.34
CA ALA A 326 1.33 -17.54 -2.69
C ALA A 326 0.50 -18.83 -2.71
N GLN A 327 0.92 -19.86 -1.97
CA GLN A 327 0.18 -21.11 -1.84
C GLN A 327 -1.14 -20.92 -1.09
N LEU A 328 -1.15 -20.12 -0.01
CA LEU A 328 -2.38 -19.77 0.69
C LEU A 328 -3.36 -19.05 -0.23
N VAL A 329 -2.91 -18.02 -0.94
CA VAL A 329 -3.74 -17.23 -1.89
C VAL A 329 -4.26 -18.13 -3.01
N GLN A 330 -3.44 -19.03 -3.55
CA GLN A 330 -3.87 -19.99 -4.56
C GLN A 330 -4.95 -20.96 -4.04
N ALA A 331 -4.83 -21.41 -2.78
CA ALA A 331 -5.80 -22.34 -2.19
C ALA A 331 -7.10 -21.64 -1.74
N ALA A 332 -7.00 -20.41 -1.25
CA ALA A 332 -8.12 -19.67 -0.66
C ALA A 332 -8.77 -18.67 -1.61
N GLY A 333 -8.09 -18.26 -2.70
CA GLY A 333 -8.65 -17.36 -3.72
C GLY A 333 -9.79 -18.00 -4.51
N PRO A 334 -10.70 -17.19 -5.09
CA PRO A 334 -11.80 -17.72 -5.89
C PRO A 334 -11.34 -18.44 -7.17
N PRO A 335 -11.87 -19.65 -7.49
CA PRO A 335 -12.75 -20.47 -6.64
C PRO A 335 -11.94 -21.17 -5.54
N ALA A 336 -12.23 -20.87 -4.27
CA ALA A 336 -11.53 -21.50 -3.15
C ALA A 336 -11.74 -23.01 -3.12
N ARG A 337 -10.80 -23.72 -2.48
CA ARG A 337 -10.97 -25.15 -2.15
C ARG A 337 -12.27 -25.35 -1.36
N SER A 338 -12.98 -26.41 -1.68
CA SER A 338 -14.28 -26.72 -1.05
C SER A 338 -14.19 -27.10 0.44
N ASP A 339 -12.98 -27.33 0.96
CA ASP A 339 -12.72 -27.78 2.32
C ASP A 339 -12.14 -26.68 3.25
N ILE A 340 -12.07 -25.42 2.80
CA ILE A 340 -11.63 -24.28 3.62
C ILE A 340 -12.84 -23.42 4.03
N ASP A 341 -12.99 -23.20 5.33
CA ASP A 341 -14.07 -22.39 5.90
C ASP A 341 -13.61 -21.00 6.34
N LEU A 342 -12.44 -20.96 6.95
CA LEU A 342 -11.81 -19.76 7.50
C LEU A 342 -10.44 -19.54 6.85
N VAL A 343 -10.10 -18.28 6.55
CA VAL A 343 -8.78 -17.93 5.99
C VAL A 343 -8.19 -16.76 6.77
N MET A 344 -7.01 -16.94 7.33
CA MET A 344 -6.27 -15.85 7.96
C MET A 344 -5.34 -15.21 6.93
N LEU A 345 -5.74 -14.04 6.42
CA LEU A 345 -5.02 -13.31 5.36
C LEU A 345 -5.20 -11.81 5.54
N GLY A 346 -4.09 -11.09 5.70
CA GLY A 346 -4.09 -9.64 5.82
C GLY A 346 -4.12 -8.90 4.48
N TRP A 347 -4.42 -7.61 4.56
CA TRP A 347 -4.35 -6.68 3.45
C TRP A 347 -3.58 -5.42 3.84
N SER A 348 -2.79 -4.89 2.90
CA SER A 348 -2.10 -3.62 3.04
C SER A 348 -2.54 -2.68 1.93
N SER A 349 -3.23 -1.60 2.28
CA SER A 349 -3.70 -0.63 1.29
C SER A 349 -2.53 0.04 0.57
N LYS A 350 -2.70 0.24 -0.73
CA LYS A 350 -1.73 0.91 -1.61
C LYS A 350 -2.12 2.36 -1.91
N ILE A 351 -3.24 2.82 -1.37
CA ILE A 351 -3.70 4.20 -1.46
C ILE A 351 -4.19 4.67 -0.09
N LEU A 352 -4.15 5.97 0.15
CA LEU A 352 -4.67 6.64 1.33
C LEU A 352 -6.20 6.86 1.18
N ASP A 353 -6.91 5.75 0.87
CA ASP A 353 -8.35 5.74 0.68
C ASP A 353 -8.89 4.36 1.02
N ALA A 354 -9.95 4.32 1.81
CA ALA A 354 -10.55 3.08 2.29
C ALA A 354 -11.18 2.24 1.17
N TYR A 355 -11.44 2.83 0.00
CA TYR A 355 -11.86 2.11 -1.19
C TYR A 355 -11.00 0.87 -1.45
N ASN A 356 -9.68 0.95 -1.24
CA ASN A 356 -8.78 -0.18 -1.50
C ASN A 356 -9.03 -1.40 -0.60
N ILE A 357 -9.66 -1.21 0.55
CA ILE A 357 -10.11 -2.30 1.41
C ILE A 357 -11.48 -2.78 0.96
N PHE A 358 -12.38 -1.87 0.64
CA PHE A 358 -13.73 -2.22 0.20
C PHE A 358 -13.75 -2.92 -1.17
N ASP A 359 -12.76 -2.65 -2.04
CA ASP A 359 -12.59 -3.30 -3.35
C ASP A 359 -12.23 -4.81 -3.25
N LEU A 360 -11.99 -5.30 -2.05
CA LEU A 360 -11.80 -6.73 -1.79
C LEU A 360 -13.11 -7.55 -1.89
N PHE A 361 -14.27 -6.93 -1.64
CA PHE A 361 -15.55 -7.63 -1.43
C PHE A 361 -16.54 -7.67 -2.60
N PRO A 362 -16.40 -6.91 -3.71
CA PRO A 362 -17.36 -6.98 -4.81
C PRO A 362 -17.55 -8.40 -5.34
N CYS A 363 -18.75 -8.67 -5.85
CA CYS A 363 -19.08 -9.93 -6.51
C CYS A 363 -18.09 -10.21 -7.66
N GLY A 364 -17.45 -11.38 -7.63
CA GLY A 364 -16.49 -11.77 -8.68
C GLY A 364 -15.12 -11.10 -8.60
N SER A 365 -14.83 -10.31 -7.55
CA SER A 365 -13.47 -9.82 -7.30
C SER A 365 -12.51 -10.99 -7.06
N ALA A 366 -11.36 -10.97 -7.73
CA ALA A 366 -10.30 -11.98 -7.54
C ALA A 366 -9.73 -11.98 -6.11
N PHE A 367 -9.96 -10.91 -5.36
CA PHE A 367 -9.52 -10.75 -3.97
C PHE A 367 -10.61 -11.11 -2.94
N ASN A 368 -11.83 -11.45 -3.39
CA ASN A 368 -12.94 -11.77 -2.50
C ASN A 368 -12.82 -13.20 -1.94
N VAL A 369 -11.93 -13.36 -0.97
CA VAL A 369 -11.67 -14.63 -0.29
C VAL A 369 -12.92 -15.17 0.40
N ALA A 370 -13.77 -14.30 0.95
CA ALA A 370 -15.04 -14.70 1.57
C ALA A 370 -16.06 -15.27 0.56
N GLN A 371 -15.90 -15.03 -0.75
CA GLN A 371 -16.86 -15.37 -1.80
C GLN A 371 -18.28 -14.83 -1.53
N TRP A 372 -18.36 -13.78 -0.71
CA TRP A 372 -19.57 -13.07 -0.42
C TRP A 372 -20.00 -12.23 -1.64
N CYS A 373 -21.30 -12.10 -1.88
CA CYS A 373 -21.80 -11.34 -3.02
C CYS A 373 -23.12 -10.63 -2.67
N ASP A 374 -23.09 -9.30 -2.74
CA ASP A 374 -24.24 -8.42 -2.63
C ASP A 374 -24.20 -7.38 -3.76
N ARG A 375 -25.17 -7.48 -4.71
CA ARG A 375 -25.23 -6.56 -5.85
C ARG A 375 -25.49 -5.10 -5.45
N SER A 376 -26.15 -4.87 -4.31
CA SER A 376 -26.33 -3.51 -3.78
C SER A 376 -25.05 -2.94 -3.22
N TYR A 377 -24.16 -3.78 -2.65
CA TYR A 377 -22.80 -3.41 -2.32
C TYR A 377 -22.02 -2.98 -3.57
N ASP A 378 -22.06 -3.78 -4.63
CA ASP A 378 -21.40 -3.44 -5.90
C ASP A 378 -21.92 -2.13 -6.50
N ALA A 379 -23.21 -1.83 -6.36
CA ALA A 379 -23.78 -0.57 -6.82
C ALA A 379 -23.22 0.63 -6.02
N LEU A 380 -23.12 0.50 -4.69
CA LEU A 380 -22.56 1.52 -3.83
C LEU A 380 -21.06 1.71 -4.09
N MET A 381 -20.29 0.65 -4.34
CA MET A 381 -18.89 0.71 -4.76
C MET A 381 -18.71 1.50 -6.06
N ARG A 382 -19.58 1.28 -7.07
CA ARG A 382 -19.55 2.07 -8.31
C ARG A 382 -19.89 3.54 -8.09
N GLN A 383 -20.71 3.89 -7.12
CA GLN A 383 -21.00 5.27 -6.74
C GLN A 383 -19.78 5.90 -6.03
N THR A 384 -19.16 5.16 -5.10
CA THR A 384 -17.99 5.59 -4.34
C THR A 384 -16.84 6.01 -5.27
N VAL A 385 -16.52 5.19 -6.28
CA VAL A 385 -15.42 5.49 -7.22
C VAL A 385 -15.70 6.71 -8.12
N ARG A 386 -16.96 7.10 -8.29
CA ARG A 386 -17.35 8.29 -9.05
C ARG A 386 -17.42 9.57 -8.21
N THR A 387 -17.28 9.45 -6.89
CA THR A 387 -17.38 10.57 -5.96
C THR A 387 -16.01 11.14 -5.69
N LEU A 388 -15.69 12.27 -6.32
CA LEU A 388 -14.38 12.91 -6.24
C LEU A 388 -14.14 13.62 -4.90
N ASP A 389 -15.17 14.23 -4.32
CA ASP A 389 -15.10 14.91 -3.03
C ASP A 389 -14.84 13.90 -1.88
N PRO A 390 -13.68 13.97 -1.17
CA PRO A 390 -13.35 13.00 -0.14
C PRO A 390 -14.37 12.92 1.00
N PRO A 391 -14.87 14.03 1.59
CA PRO A 391 -15.91 13.97 2.62
C PRO A 391 -17.20 13.26 2.17
N ALA A 392 -17.66 13.48 0.94
CA ALA A 392 -18.81 12.79 0.38
C ALA A 392 -18.52 11.30 0.18
N ARG A 393 -17.33 10.97 -0.29
CA ARG A 393 -16.88 9.58 -0.48
C ARG A 393 -16.81 8.83 0.85
N TYR A 394 -16.25 9.42 1.92
CA TYR A 394 -16.20 8.80 3.24
C TYR A 394 -17.59 8.47 3.81
N ARG A 395 -18.62 9.27 3.47
CA ARG A 395 -20.01 8.93 3.85
C ARG A 395 -20.54 7.69 3.13
N LEU A 396 -20.21 7.51 1.84
CA LEU A 396 -20.56 6.30 1.07
C LEU A 396 -19.80 5.08 1.62
N GLU A 397 -18.53 5.23 1.91
CA GLU A 397 -17.67 4.19 2.51
C GLU A 397 -18.17 3.76 3.90
N ARG A 398 -18.70 4.71 4.69
CA ARG A 398 -19.40 4.38 5.93
C ARG A 398 -20.63 3.50 5.66
N GLY A 399 -21.42 3.81 4.63
CA GLY A 399 -22.55 2.96 4.22
C GLY A 399 -22.09 1.55 3.86
N LEU A 400 -21.01 1.41 3.08
CA LEU A 400 -20.42 0.11 2.74
C LEU A 400 -20.02 -0.68 4.00
N LEU A 401 -19.35 -0.03 4.96
CA LEU A 401 -18.91 -0.67 6.19
C LEU A 401 -20.08 -1.00 7.12
N GLN A 402 -20.89 0.00 7.49
CA GLN A 402 -21.89 -0.13 8.55
C GLN A 402 -23.12 -0.93 8.10
N GLU A 403 -23.61 -0.65 6.89
CA GLU A 403 -24.88 -1.24 6.42
C GLU A 403 -24.69 -2.59 5.73
N LYS A 404 -23.48 -2.90 5.27
CA LYS A 404 -23.18 -4.13 4.55
C LYS A 404 -22.21 -5.01 5.30
N LEU A 405 -20.91 -4.64 5.36
CA LEU A 405 -19.89 -5.54 5.87
C LEU A 405 -20.04 -5.88 7.36
N ARG A 406 -20.54 -4.95 8.18
CA ARG A 406 -20.81 -5.24 9.60
C ARG A 406 -22.03 -6.13 9.83
N ARG A 407 -23.02 -6.08 8.94
CA ARG A 407 -24.21 -6.94 9.04
C ARG A 407 -23.95 -8.34 8.51
N GLU A 408 -23.23 -8.41 7.40
CA GLU A 408 -22.98 -9.67 6.68
C GLU A 408 -21.72 -10.39 7.18
N VAL A 409 -20.80 -9.69 7.81
CA VAL A 409 -19.56 -10.21 8.41
C VAL A 409 -18.82 -11.19 7.49
N PRO A 410 -18.43 -10.78 6.28
CA PRO A 410 -17.62 -11.63 5.40
C PRO A 410 -16.16 -11.73 5.84
N ALA A 411 -15.70 -10.79 6.67
CA ALA A 411 -14.36 -10.77 7.26
C ALA A 411 -14.37 -10.09 8.63
N VAL A 412 -13.42 -10.50 9.47
CA VAL A 412 -13.25 -10.05 10.86
C VAL A 412 -11.86 -9.43 11.02
N PRO A 413 -11.71 -8.20 11.54
CA PRO A 413 -10.39 -7.65 11.82
C PRO A 413 -9.77 -8.35 13.03
N LEU A 414 -8.50 -8.80 12.87
CA LEU A 414 -7.74 -9.49 13.90
C LEU A 414 -6.67 -8.60 14.54
N SER A 415 -6.04 -7.74 13.76
CA SER A 415 -5.02 -6.80 14.23
C SER A 415 -4.66 -5.78 13.15
N GLU A 416 -4.14 -4.63 13.58
CA GLU A 416 -3.48 -3.67 12.69
C GLU A 416 -1.96 -3.82 12.87
N PRO A 417 -1.20 -4.30 11.87
CA PRO A 417 0.25 -4.35 11.93
C PRO A 417 0.86 -2.96 12.12
N ILE A 418 1.81 -2.85 13.03
CA ILE A 418 2.53 -1.63 13.34
C ILE A 418 4.02 -1.86 13.05
N GLU A 419 4.61 -0.98 12.25
CA GLU A 419 6.06 -0.89 12.10
C GLU A 419 6.67 -0.14 13.29
N HIS A 420 7.96 -0.33 13.54
CA HIS A 420 8.66 0.40 14.59
C HIS A 420 9.93 1.03 14.04
N VAL A 421 10.24 2.23 14.53
CA VAL A 421 11.46 2.95 14.19
C VAL A 421 12.18 3.38 15.45
N HIS A 422 13.47 3.16 15.51
CA HIS A 422 14.36 3.78 16.48
C HIS A 422 15.00 5.03 15.85
N ILE A 423 14.84 6.17 16.50
CA ILE A 423 15.43 7.44 16.07
C ILE A 423 16.46 7.84 17.13
N ALA A 424 17.72 7.97 16.73
CA ALA A 424 18.80 8.34 17.63
C ALA A 424 18.59 9.73 18.25
N HIS A 425 19.10 9.92 19.46
CA HIS A 425 19.00 11.19 20.17
C HIS A 425 19.58 12.35 19.33
N GLY A 426 18.89 13.47 19.33
CA GLY A 426 19.27 14.66 18.55
C GLY A 426 18.90 14.58 17.06
N VAL A 427 18.38 13.46 16.56
CA VAL A 427 17.90 13.34 15.17
C VAL A 427 16.45 13.80 15.05
N SER A 428 16.19 14.65 14.07
CA SER A 428 14.84 15.17 13.74
C SER A 428 14.63 15.16 12.22
N GLY A 429 13.40 15.49 11.77
CA GLY A 429 13.07 15.63 10.35
C GLY A 429 12.81 14.33 9.60
N PHE A 430 12.88 13.17 10.26
CA PHE A 430 12.36 11.92 9.69
C PHE A 430 10.85 11.98 9.57
N ARG A 431 10.35 11.60 8.42
CA ARG A 431 8.91 11.47 8.15
C ARG A 431 8.58 10.09 7.65
N TRP A 432 7.38 9.66 7.96
CA TRP A 432 6.80 8.39 7.57
C TRP A 432 5.42 8.60 6.95
N SER A 433 5.18 7.93 5.84
CA SER A 433 3.82 7.79 5.29
C SER A 433 3.24 6.44 5.69
N PRO A 434 1.98 6.34 6.12
CA PRO A 434 1.34 5.06 6.47
C PRO A 434 1.33 4.01 5.35
N ILE A 435 1.59 4.42 4.10
CA ILE A 435 1.81 3.53 2.95
C ILE A 435 3.15 2.77 3.04
N GLY A 436 4.07 3.19 3.92
CA GLY A 436 5.36 2.53 4.14
C GLY A 436 6.57 3.27 3.57
N PHE A 437 6.42 4.54 3.18
CA PHE A 437 7.54 5.32 2.64
C PHE A 437 8.19 6.21 3.69
N TYR A 438 9.52 6.30 3.62
CA TYR A 438 10.34 7.22 4.39
C TYR A 438 10.59 8.50 3.59
N GLU A 439 10.67 9.62 4.29
CA GLU A 439 11.20 10.88 3.76
C GLU A 439 12.45 11.26 4.57
N LEU A 440 13.62 11.18 3.94
CA LEU A 440 14.90 11.37 4.59
C LEU A 440 15.51 12.76 4.31
N ALA A 441 15.00 13.44 3.30
CA ALA A 441 15.52 14.72 2.83
C ALA A 441 15.54 15.82 3.92
N GLY A 442 14.57 15.81 4.83
CA GLY A 442 14.44 16.78 5.92
C GLY A 442 15.25 16.48 7.18
N MET A 443 15.99 15.37 7.23
CA MET A 443 16.66 14.91 8.45
C MET A 443 17.82 15.82 8.86
N THR A 444 17.86 16.14 10.16
CA THR A 444 18.95 16.89 10.78
C THR A 444 19.39 16.22 12.08
N ARG A 445 20.58 16.58 12.58
CA ARG A 445 21.03 16.24 13.92
C ARG A 445 21.56 17.50 14.61
N SER A 446 21.03 17.77 15.82
CA SER A 446 21.56 18.80 16.74
C SER A 446 22.75 18.29 17.51
#